data_33353b3e2fe3530af871986fda625210
#
_entry.id   33353b3e2fe3530af871986fda625210
#
_cell.length_a   1.000
_cell.length_b   1.000
_cell.length_c   1.000
_cell.angle_alpha   90.00
_cell.angle_beta   90.00
_cell.angle_gamma   90.00
#
_symmetry.space_group_name_H-M   'P 1'
#
loop_
_entity.id
_entity.type
_entity.pdbx_description
1 polymer ?
#
loop_
_entity_poly.entity_id
_entity_poly.type
_entity_poly.pdbx_seq_one_letter_code
_entity_poly.pdbx_strand_id
1 'polypeptide(L)'
;MKKLAMILACLMMMVLAVSAVAEPVTVAVVYSDTVDDKGWCQSMDNGVKNAIAKGYEIDYTPVESVQVPDAPNTLDQLAENYDIIIVHGAQFSAATTEIAAEYPDQVFALGTSDQILGDNIFTYMPMSEEPGYINGIIAALTTKANKVGIVGPTDGGDSARFIRGFVKALNETNPDAEYMLSWTGSFSDTVGAGDIGKTFIEAGCDVLVGPSQQAVGALRNVDAAEGIIWVGQTTSQIVDFPNCVSAAADYDYSAVLIELIKRTAEGKTGAENIPLNYNNGGFIYTFSENAELMPEETKAAAQAALDAMIAAPNTVDFKSIELK
;
A
#
# COMPACT_ATOMS: atom_id res chain seq x y z
N MET A 1 -17.32 -18.05 -62.49
CA MET A 1 -17.91 -18.79 -61.33
C MET A 1 -16.87 -19.20 -60.30
N LYS A 2 -15.70 -19.80 -60.64
CA LYS A 2 -14.68 -20.22 -59.68
C LYS A 2 -14.03 -19.02 -58.88
N LYS A 3 -13.85 -17.84 -59.50
CA LYS A 3 -13.29 -16.66 -58.85
C LYS A 3 -14.26 -15.98 -57.86
N LEU A 4 -15.58 -16.09 -58.13
CA LEU A 4 -16.61 -15.53 -57.25
C LEU A 4 -16.80 -16.42 -56.00
N ALA A 5 -16.67 -17.73 -56.12
CA ALA A 5 -16.71 -18.67 -55.01
C ALA A 5 -15.51 -18.54 -54.07
N MET A 6 -14.34 -18.18 -54.59
CA MET A 6 -13.13 -17.97 -53.78
C MET A 6 -13.17 -16.66 -53.01
N ILE A 7 -13.80 -15.60 -53.55
CA ILE A 7 -14.01 -14.33 -52.86
C ILE A 7 -15.07 -14.47 -51.76
N LEU A 8 -16.11 -15.25 -51.97
CA LEU A 8 -17.12 -15.55 -50.97
C LEU A 8 -16.57 -16.41 -49.83
N ALA A 9 -15.65 -17.37 -50.11
CA ALA A 9 -14.99 -18.17 -49.10
C ALA A 9 -13.99 -17.33 -48.23
N CYS A 10 -13.29 -16.39 -48.83
CA CYS A 10 -12.42 -15.45 -48.10
C CYS A 10 -13.23 -14.45 -47.25
N LEU A 11 -14.39 -13.98 -47.73
CA LEU A 11 -15.30 -13.15 -46.94
C LEU A 11 -15.97 -13.93 -45.77
N MET A 12 -16.25 -15.20 -45.95
CA MET A 12 -16.82 -16.06 -44.89
C MET A 12 -15.79 -16.46 -43.83
N MET A 13 -14.49 -16.50 -44.17
CA MET A 13 -13.42 -16.68 -43.15
C MET A 13 -13.09 -15.43 -42.39
N MET A 14 -13.48 -14.24 -42.87
CA MET A 14 -13.27 -12.96 -42.16
C MET A 14 -14.36 -12.61 -41.16
N VAL A 15 -15.47 -13.35 -41.10
CA VAL A 15 -16.63 -13.08 -40.25
C VAL A 15 -16.65 -13.98 -39.00
N LEU A 16 -15.67 -14.89 -38.83
CA LEU A 16 -15.52 -15.73 -37.64
C LEU A 16 -14.31 -15.35 -36.76
N ALA A 17 -13.86 -14.11 -36.80
CA ALA A 17 -13.22 -13.54 -35.65
C ALA A 17 -14.33 -13.19 -34.64
N VAL A 18 -14.96 -14.21 -34.08
CA VAL A 18 -15.62 -14.11 -32.78
C VAL A 18 -14.48 -13.63 -31.87
N SER A 19 -14.54 -12.37 -31.47
CA SER A 19 -13.76 -11.94 -30.31
C SER A 19 -14.16 -12.90 -29.20
N ALA A 20 -13.33 -13.89 -28.91
CA ALA A 20 -13.46 -14.63 -27.67
C ALA A 20 -13.37 -13.54 -26.60
N VAL A 21 -14.50 -13.19 -25.99
CA VAL A 21 -14.51 -12.44 -24.76
C VAL A 21 -13.67 -13.31 -23.85
N ALA A 22 -12.48 -12.85 -23.47
CA ALA A 22 -11.65 -13.56 -22.51
C ALA A 22 -12.51 -13.77 -21.26
N GLU A 23 -12.55 -15.00 -20.75
CA GLU A 23 -13.24 -15.23 -19.49
C GLU A 23 -12.61 -14.37 -18.40
N PRO A 24 -13.40 -13.82 -17.46
CA PRO A 24 -12.86 -13.04 -16.35
C PRO A 24 -11.81 -13.85 -15.58
N VAL A 25 -10.71 -13.21 -15.18
CA VAL A 25 -9.72 -13.84 -14.29
C VAL A 25 -10.34 -14.01 -12.91
N THR A 26 -10.38 -15.24 -12.41
CA THR A 26 -10.91 -15.54 -11.08
C THR A 26 -9.86 -15.25 -10.01
N VAL A 27 -10.18 -14.37 -9.06
CA VAL A 27 -9.25 -13.92 -8.01
C VAL A 27 -9.88 -14.09 -6.64
N ALA A 28 -9.29 -14.92 -5.80
CA ALA A 28 -9.60 -14.95 -4.36
C ALA A 28 -8.59 -14.08 -3.60
N VAL A 29 -9.06 -13.29 -2.64
CA VAL A 29 -8.18 -12.55 -1.73
C VAL A 29 -8.48 -12.91 -0.29
N VAL A 30 -7.48 -13.44 0.40
CA VAL A 30 -7.56 -13.85 1.82
C VAL A 30 -7.15 -12.67 2.70
N TYR A 31 -8.06 -12.28 3.59
CA TYR A 31 -7.91 -11.15 4.51
C TYR A 31 -7.92 -11.60 5.96
N SER A 32 -7.12 -10.93 6.79
CA SER A 32 -7.10 -11.17 8.25
C SER A 32 -8.26 -10.48 9.00
N ASP A 33 -8.92 -9.53 8.37
CA ASP A 33 -10.05 -8.77 8.92
C ASP A 33 -11.12 -8.59 7.83
N THR A 34 -12.14 -7.76 8.08
CA THR A 34 -13.16 -7.42 7.10
C THR A 34 -12.64 -6.39 6.08
N VAL A 35 -13.23 -6.38 4.88
CA VAL A 35 -12.86 -5.43 3.81
C VAL A 35 -13.28 -3.98 4.09
N ASP A 36 -13.99 -3.72 5.17
CA ASP A 36 -14.38 -2.40 5.65
C ASP A 36 -13.63 -1.95 6.92
N ASP A 37 -12.46 -2.55 7.21
CA ASP A 37 -11.60 -2.26 8.37
C ASP A 37 -11.06 -0.82 8.40
N LYS A 38 -11.33 -0.01 7.36
CA LYS A 38 -10.84 1.35 7.14
C LYS A 38 -9.31 1.46 7.14
N GLY A 39 -8.64 0.39 6.79
CA GLY A 39 -7.19 0.27 6.80
C GLY A 39 -6.65 -0.67 5.74
N TRP A 40 -5.91 -1.66 6.21
CA TRP A 40 -5.12 -2.57 5.39
C TRP A 40 -5.97 -3.42 4.43
N CYS A 41 -6.99 -4.11 4.95
CA CYS A 41 -7.83 -4.99 4.13
C CYS A 41 -8.66 -4.18 3.13
N GLN A 42 -9.23 -3.04 3.56
CA GLN A 42 -9.97 -2.15 2.68
C GLN A 42 -9.09 -1.59 1.55
N SER A 43 -7.82 -1.33 1.78
CA SER A 43 -6.92 -0.82 0.74
C SER A 43 -6.73 -1.82 -0.39
N MET A 44 -6.61 -3.12 -0.09
CA MET A 44 -6.53 -4.17 -1.10
C MET A 44 -7.87 -4.37 -1.81
N ASP A 45 -8.99 -4.40 -1.09
CA ASP A 45 -10.33 -4.50 -1.67
C ASP A 45 -10.60 -3.34 -2.65
N ASN A 46 -10.25 -2.11 -2.26
CA ASN A 46 -10.31 -0.95 -3.16
C ASN A 46 -9.39 -1.13 -4.37
N GLY A 47 -8.20 -1.71 -4.19
CA GLY A 47 -7.27 -2.02 -5.28
C GLY A 47 -7.89 -2.96 -6.31
N VAL A 48 -8.60 -4.01 -5.88
CA VAL A 48 -9.34 -4.91 -6.80
C VAL A 48 -10.42 -4.14 -7.54
N LYS A 49 -11.24 -3.35 -6.83
CA LYS A 49 -12.30 -2.52 -7.42
C LYS A 49 -11.74 -1.49 -8.40
N ASN A 50 -10.59 -0.89 -8.10
CA ASN A 50 -9.90 0.02 -8.99
C ASN A 50 -9.39 -0.68 -10.26
N ALA A 51 -8.87 -1.91 -10.16
CA ALA A 51 -8.46 -2.69 -11.33
C ALA A 51 -9.66 -3.00 -12.24
N ILE A 52 -10.81 -3.38 -11.67
CA ILE A 52 -12.06 -3.58 -12.40
C ILE A 52 -12.49 -2.27 -13.08
N ALA A 53 -12.45 -1.15 -12.37
CA ALA A 53 -12.80 0.17 -12.94
C ALA A 53 -11.82 0.61 -14.06
N LYS A 54 -10.58 0.14 -14.05
CA LYS A 54 -9.58 0.33 -15.12
C LYS A 54 -9.81 -0.61 -16.32
N GLY A 55 -10.85 -1.46 -16.29
CA GLY A 55 -11.27 -2.30 -17.42
C GLY A 55 -10.71 -3.72 -17.40
N TYR A 56 -10.13 -4.19 -16.30
CA TYR A 56 -9.74 -5.59 -16.14
C TYR A 56 -10.98 -6.40 -15.75
N GLU A 57 -11.25 -7.48 -16.49
CA GLU A 57 -12.35 -8.39 -16.20
C GLU A 57 -11.92 -9.39 -15.12
N ILE A 58 -12.41 -9.19 -13.90
CA ILE A 58 -12.03 -9.93 -12.70
C ILE A 58 -13.29 -10.45 -12.02
N ASP A 59 -13.35 -11.76 -11.79
CA ASP A 59 -14.32 -12.39 -10.90
C ASP A 59 -13.69 -12.49 -9.51
N TYR A 60 -14.14 -11.62 -8.60
CA TYR A 60 -13.49 -11.36 -7.32
C TYR A 60 -14.24 -11.99 -6.16
N THR A 61 -13.52 -12.75 -5.34
CA THR A 61 -14.02 -13.35 -4.09
C THR A 61 -13.20 -12.88 -2.90
N PRO A 62 -13.74 -12.03 -2.01
CA PRO A 62 -13.12 -11.72 -0.73
C PRO A 62 -13.34 -12.88 0.26
N VAL A 63 -12.27 -13.32 0.93
CA VAL A 63 -12.29 -14.31 2.01
C VAL A 63 -11.82 -13.65 3.29
N GLU A 64 -12.79 -13.16 4.06
CA GLU A 64 -12.57 -12.23 5.17
C GLU A 64 -12.33 -12.94 6.51
N SER A 65 -11.69 -12.21 7.44
CA SER A 65 -11.55 -12.59 8.85
C SER A 65 -10.84 -13.94 9.09
N VAL A 66 -9.96 -14.32 8.16
CA VAL A 66 -9.19 -15.55 8.26
C VAL A 66 -8.13 -15.41 9.37
N GLN A 67 -8.17 -16.34 10.33
CA GLN A 67 -7.18 -16.39 11.38
C GLN A 67 -5.97 -17.23 10.93
N VAL A 68 -4.77 -16.90 11.44
CA VAL A 68 -3.54 -17.59 11.04
C VAL A 68 -3.63 -19.12 11.17
N PRO A 69 -4.21 -19.70 12.25
CA PRO A 69 -4.37 -21.16 12.36
C PRO A 69 -5.32 -21.78 11.32
N ASP A 70 -6.26 -21.01 10.77
CA ASP A 70 -7.26 -21.49 9.82
C ASP A 70 -6.77 -21.33 8.35
N ALA A 71 -5.70 -20.56 8.14
CA ALA A 71 -5.20 -20.24 6.81
C ALA A 71 -4.83 -21.46 5.95
N PRO A 72 -4.18 -22.53 6.46
CA PRO A 72 -3.90 -23.71 5.65
C PRO A 72 -5.18 -24.34 5.06
N ASN A 73 -6.20 -24.57 5.89
CA ASN A 73 -7.47 -25.13 5.42
C ASN A 73 -8.20 -24.20 4.43
N THR A 74 -8.12 -22.89 4.65
CA THR A 74 -8.72 -21.91 3.76
C THR A 74 -8.05 -21.92 2.38
N LEU A 75 -6.72 -21.90 2.35
CA LEU A 75 -5.95 -21.92 1.10
C LEU A 75 -6.12 -23.23 0.33
N ASP A 76 -6.16 -24.37 1.03
CA ASP A 76 -6.44 -25.68 0.43
C ASP A 76 -7.81 -25.71 -0.28
N GLN A 77 -8.86 -25.14 0.34
CA GLN A 77 -10.19 -25.05 -0.27
C GLN A 77 -10.26 -24.10 -1.48
N LEU A 78 -9.39 -23.10 -1.54
CA LEU A 78 -9.34 -22.13 -2.64
C LEU A 78 -8.50 -22.66 -3.81
N ALA A 79 -7.49 -23.50 -3.52
CA ALA A 79 -6.61 -24.04 -4.53
C ALA A 79 -7.40 -24.80 -5.62
N GLU A 80 -6.94 -24.72 -6.88
CA GLU A 80 -7.59 -25.27 -8.09
C GLU A 80 -8.98 -24.67 -8.43
N ASN A 81 -9.50 -23.71 -7.63
CA ASN A 81 -10.78 -23.06 -7.91
C ASN A 81 -10.66 -21.63 -8.42
N TYR A 82 -9.46 -21.05 -8.36
CA TYR A 82 -9.19 -19.68 -8.79
C TYR A 82 -7.90 -19.61 -9.62
N ASP A 83 -7.83 -18.67 -10.54
CA ASP A 83 -6.60 -18.43 -11.32
C ASP A 83 -5.50 -17.84 -10.45
N ILE A 84 -5.86 -16.94 -9.54
CA ILE A 84 -4.92 -16.27 -8.63
C ILE A 84 -5.49 -16.24 -7.21
N ILE A 85 -4.69 -16.66 -6.23
CA ILE A 85 -5.00 -16.54 -4.81
C ILE A 85 -4.07 -15.52 -4.18
N ILE A 86 -4.60 -14.37 -3.77
CA ILE A 86 -3.85 -13.33 -3.07
C ILE A 86 -4.02 -13.53 -1.57
N VAL A 87 -2.91 -13.62 -0.85
CA VAL A 87 -2.87 -13.76 0.60
C VAL A 87 -2.34 -12.45 1.18
N HIS A 88 -3.26 -11.63 1.69
CA HIS A 88 -2.96 -10.23 2.03
C HIS A 88 -2.45 -10.08 3.45
N GLY A 89 -1.16 -10.42 3.65
CA GLY A 89 -0.45 -10.22 4.91
C GLY A 89 0.64 -11.26 5.20
N ALA A 90 1.80 -10.80 5.63
CA ALA A 90 2.98 -11.63 5.90
C ALA A 90 2.77 -12.68 7.01
N GLN A 91 1.78 -12.49 7.90
CA GLN A 91 1.44 -13.46 8.94
C GLN A 91 1.00 -14.81 8.38
N PHE A 92 0.57 -14.86 7.13
CA PHE A 92 0.16 -16.08 6.44
C PHE A 92 1.29 -16.79 5.68
N SER A 93 2.52 -16.30 5.77
CA SER A 93 3.66 -16.79 4.97
C SER A 93 3.88 -18.29 5.09
N ALA A 94 3.83 -18.83 6.31
CA ALA A 94 4.02 -20.28 6.56
C ALA A 94 2.94 -21.11 5.87
N ALA A 95 1.66 -20.75 6.05
CA ALA A 95 0.54 -21.43 5.42
C ALA A 95 0.60 -21.33 3.88
N THR A 96 0.93 -20.15 3.36
CA THR A 96 1.04 -19.96 1.90
C THR A 96 2.15 -20.83 1.32
N THR A 97 3.31 -20.90 1.97
CA THR A 97 4.44 -21.72 1.50
C THR A 97 4.11 -23.22 1.55
N GLU A 98 3.44 -23.65 2.60
CA GLU A 98 3.02 -25.05 2.78
C GLU A 98 2.05 -25.47 1.67
N ILE A 99 0.96 -24.74 1.51
CA ILE A 99 -0.08 -25.08 0.52
C ILE A 99 0.39 -24.89 -0.91
N ALA A 100 1.16 -23.85 -1.21
CA ALA A 100 1.72 -23.65 -2.55
C ALA A 100 2.61 -24.82 -3.01
N ALA A 101 3.29 -25.51 -2.09
CA ALA A 101 4.08 -26.70 -2.40
C ALA A 101 3.22 -27.92 -2.77
N GLU A 102 1.97 -27.99 -2.29
CA GLU A 102 1.03 -29.06 -2.61
C GLU A 102 0.33 -28.82 -3.96
N TYR A 103 0.22 -27.55 -4.40
CA TYR A 103 -0.46 -27.12 -5.63
C TYR A 103 0.51 -26.36 -6.56
N PRO A 104 1.48 -27.04 -7.19
CA PRO A 104 2.56 -26.37 -7.92
C PRO A 104 2.12 -25.57 -9.17
N ASP A 105 0.94 -25.86 -9.72
CA ASP A 105 0.37 -25.16 -10.86
C ASP A 105 -0.52 -23.96 -10.48
N GLN A 106 -0.88 -23.85 -9.19
CA GLN A 106 -1.68 -22.75 -8.66
C GLN A 106 -0.83 -21.50 -8.43
N VAL A 107 -1.32 -20.34 -8.89
CA VAL A 107 -0.67 -19.04 -8.64
C VAL A 107 -1.09 -18.48 -7.29
N PHE A 108 -0.11 -18.25 -6.42
CA PHE A 108 -0.27 -17.54 -5.16
C PHE A 108 0.43 -16.18 -5.21
N ALA A 109 -0.08 -15.21 -4.43
CA ALA A 109 0.60 -13.93 -4.20
C ALA A 109 0.54 -13.56 -2.73
N LEU A 110 1.69 -13.41 -2.07
CA LEU A 110 1.78 -13.10 -0.64
C LEU A 110 2.18 -11.63 -0.43
N GLY A 111 1.38 -10.91 0.37
CA GLY A 111 1.60 -9.51 0.73
C GLY A 111 2.60 -9.28 1.86
N THR A 112 3.20 -8.08 1.84
CA THR A 112 4.19 -7.58 2.81
C THR A 112 5.46 -8.44 2.91
N SER A 113 5.87 -9.04 1.79
CA SER A 113 7.13 -9.76 1.68
C SER A 113 7.90 -9.32 0.43
N ASP A 114 9.20 -9.16 0.54
CA ASP A 114 10.15 -8.97 -0.57
C ASP A 114 11.01 -10.23 -0.81
N GLN A 115 10.70 -11.33 -0.14
CA GLN A 115 11.41 -12.60 -0.22
C GLN A 115 10.83 -13.48 -1.32
N ILE A 116 11.67 -14.22 -2.05
CA ILE A 116 11.22 -15.28 -2.94
C ILE A 116 10.95 -16.52 -2.10
N LEU A 117 9.69 -16.99 -2.07
CA LEU A 117 9.22 -18.03 -1.17
C LEU A 117 8.90 -19.36 -1.87
N GLY A 118 8.75 -19.37 -3.19
CA GLY A 118 8.45 -20.56 -3.97
C GLY A 118 8.30 -20.24 -5.46
N ASP A 119 8.31 -21.27 -6.29
CA ASP A 119 8.25 -21.12 -7.76
C ASP A 119 6.88 -20.63 -8.25
N ASN A 120 5.82 -20.88 -7.48
CA ASN A 120 4.44 -20.50 -7.77
C ASN A 120 3.89 -19.45 -6.78
N ILE A 121 4.79 -18.73 -6.10
CA ILE A 121 4.43 -17.64 -5.19
C ILE A 121 5.05 -16.34 -5.72
N PHE A 122 4.21 -15.40 -6.14
CA PHE A 122 4.59 -14.00 -6.21
C PHE A 122 4.61 -13.40 -4.81
N THR A 123 5.50 -12.47 -4.56
CA THR A 123 5.42 -11.65 -3.35
C THR A 123 5.22 -10.20 -3.74
N TYR A 124 4.63 -9.39 -2.87
CA TYR A 124 4.56 -7.96 -3.07
C TYR A 124 4.84 -7.20 -1.78
N MET A 125 5.51 -6.06 -1.93
CA MET A 125 5.93 -5.22 -0.81
C MET A 125 5.66 -3.76 -1.12
N PRO A 126 4.88 -3.05 -0.26
CA PRO A 126 4.81 -1.60 -0.32
C PRO A 126 6.17 -0.97 -0.02
N MET A 127 6.64 -0.14 -0.94
CA MET A 127 7.86 0.64 -0.79
C MET A 127 7.57 1.90 0.04
N SER A 128 7.07 1.68 1.27
CA SER A 128 6.53 2.74 2.14
C SER A 128 7.59 3.76 2.58
N GLU A 129 8.88 3.50 2.37
CA GLU A 129 9.92 4.51 2.50
C GLU A 129 9.73 5.70 1.56
N GLU A 130 9.06 5.52 0.41
CA GLU A 130 8.79 6.60 -0.54
C GLU A 130 7.77 7.61 0.02
N PRO A 131 6.53 7.22 0.41
CA PRO A 131 5.61 8.14 1.08
C PRO A 131 6.17 8.64 2.42
N GLY A 132 6.90 7.81 3.16
CA GLY A 132 7.58 8.23 4.36
C GLY A 132 8.54 9.40 4.11
N TYR A 133 9.35 9.32 3.06
CA TYR A 133 10.29 10.37 2.67
C TYR A 133 9.58 11.69 2.33
N ILE A 134 8.49 11.65 1.56
CA ILE A 134 7.70 12.84 1.22
C ILE A 134 7.10 13.47 2.50
N ASN A 135 6.54 12.63 3.37
CA ASN A 135 6.00 13.09 4.67
C ASN A 135 7.09 13.71 5.56
N GLY A 136 8.32 13.19 5.50
CA GLY A 136 9.48 13.73 6.21
C GLY A 136 9.89 15.13 5.73
N ILE A 137 9.84 15.37 4.41
CA ILE A 137 10.05 16.71 3.82
C ILE A 137 9.00 17.69 4.36
N ILE A 138 7.73 17.28 4.33
CA ILE A 138 6.63 18.14 4.80
C ILE A 138 6.80 18.47 6.28
N ALA A 139 7.07 17.47 7.12
CA ALA A 139 7.30 17.66 8.55
C ALA A 139 8.49 18.62 8.81
N ALA A 140 9.60 18.43 8.07
CA ALA A 140 10.79 19.25 8.21
C ALA A 140 10.57 20.73 7.88
N LEU A 141 9.71 21.01 6.86
CA LEU A 141 9.44 22.37 6.40
C LEU A 141 8.27 23.04 7.13
N THR A 142 7.42 22.25 7.83
CA THR A 142 6.25 22.80 8.56
C THR A 142 6.48 22.94 10.06
N THR A 143 7.39 22.15 10.65
CA THR A 143 7.69 22.30 12.09
C THR A 143 8.28 23.68 12.39
N LYS A 144 7.75 24.31 13.43
CA LYS A 144 8.25 25.58 13.98
C LYS A 144 9.03 25.37 15.28
N ALA A 145 8.72 24.27 15.98
CA ALA A 145 9.38 23.90 17.23
C ALA A 145 10.65 23.07 17.01
N ASN A 146 10.93 22.63 15.76
CA ASN A 146 11.95 21.63 15.43
C ASN A 146 11.80 20.33 16.23
N LYS A 147 10.54 19.96 16.56
CA LYS A 147 10.20 18.75 17.30
C LYS A 147 9.08 18.00 16.62
N VAL A 148 9.34 16.77 16.23
CA VAL A 148 8.43 15.92 15.48
C VAL A 148 8.13 14.65 16.26
N GLY A 149 6.86 14.23 16.31
CA GLY A 149 6.43 12.99 16.96
C GLY A 149 6.10 11.90 15.94
N ILE A 150 6.63 10.69 16.13
CA ILE A 150 6.38 9.52 15.29
C ILE A 150 5.73 8.43 16.13
N VAL A 151 4.48 8.07 15.79
CA VAL A 151 3.71 7.05 16.52
C VAL A 151 3.69 5.77 15.68
N GLY A 152 4.61 4.84 15.98
CA GLY A 152 4.76 3.58 15.25
C GLY A 152 3.94 2.43 15.83
N PRO A 153 3.52 1.43 15.01
CA PRO A 153 2.94 0.18 15.52
C PRO A 153 4.02 -0.78 16.02
N THR A 154 4.90 -1.21 15.14
CA THR A 154 6.04 -2.11 15.42
C THR A 154 7.21 -1.76 14.50
N ASP A 155 8.44 -2.09 14.90
CA ASP A 155 9.61 -1.94 14.01
C ASP A 155 9.71 -3.15 13.07
N GLY A 156 8.85 -3.20 12.08
CA GLY A 156 8.81 -4.27 11.08
C GLY A 156 7.98 -3.91 9.86
N GLY A 157 8.17 -4.67 8.78
CA GLY A 157 7.40 -4.56 7.54
C GLY A 157 7.49 -3.20 6.87
N ASP A 158 6.39 -2.80 6.26
CA ASP A 158 6.23 -1.52 5.56
C ASP A 158 6.21 -0.31 6.50
N SER A 159 5.71 -0.46 7.73
CA SER A 159 5.72 0.60 8.75
C SER A 159 7.14 1.04 9.12
N ALA A 160 8.04 0.08 9.27
CA ALA A 160 9.45 0.36 9.56
C ALA A 160 10.15 1.06 8.39
N ARG A 161 9.79 0.68 7.15
CA ARG A 161 10.27 1.35 5.93
C ARG A 161 9.80 2.79 5.88
N PHE A 162 8.50 3.02 6.13
CA PHE A 162 7.93 4.36 6.18
C PHE A 162 8.66 5.26 7.18
N ILE A 163 8.82 4.80 8.43
CA ILE A 163 9.46 5.60 9.50
C ILE A 163 10.91 5.91 9.14
N ARG A 164 11.66 4.96 8.58
CA ARG A 164 13.05 5.21 8.15
C ARG A 164 13.12 6.18 6.98
N GLY A 165 12.24 6.07 6.00
CA GLY A 165 12.12 7.06 4.91
C GLY A 165 11.81 8.45 5.44
N PHE A 166 10.87 8.55 6.39
CA PHE A 166 10.50 9.79 7.06
C PHE A 166 11.69 10.43 7.79
N VAL A 167 12.37 9.67 8.65
CA VAL A 167 13.52 10.15 9.43
C VAL A 167 14.67 10.57 8.51
N LYS A 168 14.89 9.84 7.41
CA LYS A 168 15.89 10.22 6.41
C LYS A 168 15.59 11.61 5.84
N ALA A 169 14.38 11.83 5.35
CA ALA A 169 14.00 13.11 4.78
C ALA A 169 14.00 14.24 5.80
N LEU A 170 13.53 13.98 7.03
CA LEU A 170 13.57 14.94 8.12
C LEU A 170 14.99 15.45 8.36
N ASN A 171 15.95 14.53 8.52
CA ASN A 171 17.35 14.85 8.78
C ASN A 171 18.03 15.57 7.59
N GLU A 172 17.68 15.21 6.35
CA GLU A 172 18.26 15.83 5.14
C GLU A 172 17.72 17.23 4.90
N THR A 173 16.43 17.44 5.21
CA THR A 173 15.72 18.71 4.93
C THR A 173 15.87 19.72 6.07
N ASN A 174 15.84 19.26 7.34
CA ASN A 174 15.99 20.09 8.51
C ASN A 174 16.86 19.39 9.57
N PRO A 175 18.20 19.52 9.48
CA PRO A 175 19.13 18.88 10.41
C PRO A 175 19.00 19.32 11.87
N ASP A 176 18.34 20.45 12.13
CA ASP A 176 18.09 20.96 13.47
C ASP A 176 16.82 20.39 14.11
N ALA A 177 16.02 19.67 13.33
CA ALA A 177 14.79 19.04 13.85
C ALA A 177 15.11 17.75 14.62
N GLU A 178 14.55 17.65 15.81
CA GLU A 178 14.58 16.42 16.62
C GLU A 178 13.30 15.64 16.42
N TYR A 179 13.37 14.30 16.52
CA TYR A 179 12.16 13.48 16.54
C TYR A 179 12.07 12.65 17.82
N MET A 180 10.83 12.41 18.24
CA MET A 180 10.46 11.44 19.26
C MET A 180 9.75 10.28 18.58
N LEU A 181 10.16 9.06 18.88
CA LEU A 181 9.56 7.84 18.33
C LEU A 181 9.08 6.94 19.48
N SER A 182 7.86 6.45 19.39
CA SER A 182 7.35 5.45 20.30
C SER A 182 6.48 4.43 19.58
N TRP A 183 6.54 3.20 20.04
CA TRP A 183 5.86 2.05 19.45
C TRP A 183 4.71 1.60 20.35
N THR A 184 3.51 1.39 19.76
CA THR A 184 2.38 0.79 20.49
C THR A 184 2.54 -0.71 20.71
N GLY A 185 3.37 -1.37 19.88
CA GLY A 185 3.50 -2.83 19.84
C GLY A 185 2.36 -3.52 19.10
N SER A 186 1.42 -2.78 18.49
CA SER A 186 0.22 -3.32 17.85
C SER A 186 -0.27 -2.41 16.71
N PHE A 187 -0.78 -3.02 15.65
CA PHE A 187 -1.43 -2.32 14.53
C PHE A 187 -2.87 -1.88 14.83
N SER A 188 -3.45 -2.31 15.96
CA SER A 188 -4.84 -2.03 16.37
C SER A 188 -4.97 -1.24 17.68
N ASP A 189 -3.87 -0.96 18.39
CA ASP A 189 -3.91 -0.23 19.66
C ASP A 189 -4.05 1.29 19.46
N THR A 190 -5.27 1.72 19.18
CA THR A 190 -5.60 3.15 19.03
C THR A 190 -5.54 3.92 20.33
N VAL A 191 -5.74 3.25 21.48
CA VAL A 191 -5.68 3.89 22.81
C VAL A 191 -4.23 4.22 23.14
N GLY A 192 -3.34 3.23 23.04
CA GLY A 192 -1.90 3.45 23.25
C GLY A 192 -1.32 4.50 22.29
N ALA A 193 -1.75 4.49 21.01
CA ALA A 193 -1.36 5.53 20.06
C ALA A 193 -1.83 6.92 20.50
N GLY A 194 -3.04 7.03 21.06
CA GLY A 194 -3.56 8.27 21.62
C GLY A 194 -2.72 8.78 22.81
N ASP A 195 -2.35 7.91 23.74
CA ASP A 195 -1.51 8.25 24.89
C ASP A 195 -0.10 8.73 24.46
N ILE A 196 0.48 8.06 23.44
CA ILE A 196 1.76 8.48 22.84
C ILE A 196 1.62 9.85 22.19
N GLY A 197 0.59 10.06 21.36
CA GLY A 197 0.35 11.34 20.69
C GLY A 197 0.20 12.50 21.69
N LYS A 198 -0.58 12.30 22.75
CA LYS A 198 -0.72 13.26 23.83
C LYS A 198 0.62 13.58 24.50
N THR A 199 1.41 12.55 24.80
CA THR A 199 2.75 12.73 25.40
C THR A 199 3.67 13.56 24.49
N PHE A 200 3.64 13.34 23.19
CA PHE A 200 4.45 14.09 22.24
C PHE A 200 4.02 15.56 22.12
N ILE A 201 2.72 15.83 22.10
CA ILE A 201 2.18 17.20 22.13
C ILE A 201 2.62 17.91 23.40
N GLU A 202 2.50 17.27 24.57
CA GLU A 202 2.93 17.82 25.88
C GLU A 202 4.45 18.05 25.93
N ALA A 203 5.25 17.25 25.19
CA ALA A 203 6.69 17.43 25.04
C ALA A 203 7.08 18.54 24.06
N GLY A 204 6.10 19.16 23.40
CA GLY A 204 6.28 20.29 22.49
C GLY A 204 6.52 19.88 21.02
N CYS A 205 6.13 18.66 20.61
CA CYS A 205 6.06 18.32 19.21
C CYS A 205 4.91 19.10 18.56
N ASP A 206 5.19 19.77 17.45
CA ASP A 206 4.21 20.55 16.67
C ASP A 206 3.85 19.91 15.34
N VAL A 207 4.53 18.82 14.96
CA VAL A 207 4.19 17.95 13.83
C VAL A 207 4.20 16.49 14.29
N LEU A 208 3.13 15.74 14.02
CA LEU A 208 3.06 14.30 14.30
C LEU A 208 2.74 13.50 13.03
N VAL A 209 3.15 12.23 13.05
CA VAL A 209 2.93 11.25 11.98
C VAL A 209 2.77 9.85 12.55
N GLY A 210 2.09 8.96 11.81
CA GLY A 210 2.01 7.54 12.13
C GLY A 210 1.63 6.71 10.91
N PRO A 211 2.35 5.61 10.62
CA PRO A 211 2.27 4.86 9.35
C PRO A 211 1.16 3.79 9.27
N SER A 212 0.26 3.68 10.22
CA SER A 212 -0.77 2.64 10.21
C SER A 212 -2.03 3.04 10.98
N GLN A 213 -3.09 2.24 10.87
CA GLN A 213 -4.43 2.58 11.32
C GLN A 213 -4.55 2.91 12.81
N GLN A 214 -3.74 2.31 13.70
CA GLN A 214 -3.76 2.64 15.13
C GLN A 214 -3.43 4.11 15.40
N ALA A 215 -2.64 4.75 14.51
CA ALA A 215 -2.19 6.13 14.67
C ALA A 215 -3.34 7.16 14.64
N VAL A 216 -4.54 6.75 14.21
CA VAL A 216 -5.76 7.59 14.32
C VAL A 216 -6.05 8.00 15.76
N GLY A 217 -5.60 7.21 16.75
CA GLY A 217 -5.68 7.61 18.17
C GLY A 217 -4.89 8.88 18.46
N ALA A 218 -3.66 8.99 17.94
CA ALA A 218 -2.84 10.19 18.06
C ALA A 218 -3.40 11.35 17.22
N LEU A 219 -3.87 11.07 16.00
CA LEU A 219 -4.49 12.07 15.13
C LEU A 219 -5.67 12.78 15.81
N ARG A 220 -6.51 12.07 16.55
CA ARG A 220 -7.60 12.68 17.31
C ARG A 220 -7.12 13.68 18.37
N ASN A 221 -5.95 13.44 18.98
CA ASN A 221 -5.36 14.41 19.91
C ASN A 221 -4.78 15.62 19.18
N VAL A 222 -4.23 15.43 17.99
CA VAL A 222 -3.75 16.52 17.12
C VAL A 222 -4.92 17.39 16.69
N ASP A 223 -6.04 16.81 16.27
CA ASP A 223 -7.26 17.54 15.88
C ASP A 223 -7.86 18.36 17.06
N ALA A 224 -7.74 17.85 18.28
CA ALA A 224 -8.19 18.54 19.49
C ALA A 224 -7.22 19.64 19.97
N ALA A 225 -6.01 19.74 19.43
CA ALA A 225 -4.96 20.67 19.81
C ALA A 225 -4.81 21.78 18.75
N GLU A 226 -4.59 23.02 19.17
CA GLU A 226 -4.35 24.14 18.26
C GLU A 226 -2.89 24.16 17.77
N GLY A 227 -2.70 24.41 16.47
CA GLY A 227 -1.38 24.66 15.89
C GLY A 227 -0.50 23.43 15.72
N ILE A 228 -1.03 22.23 15.90
CA ILE A 228 -0.33 20.96 15.66
C ILE A 228 -0.72 20.41 14.29
N ILE A 229 0.27 19.92 13.54
CA ILE A 229 0.08 19.37 12.20
C ILE A 229 0.19 17.85 12.25
N TRP A 230 -0.72 17.18 11.56
CA TRP A 230 -0.61 15.75 11.25
C TRP A 230 -0.20 15.56 9.78
N VAL A 231 0.87 14.83 9.53
CA VAL A 231 1.20 14.39 8.18
C VAL A 231 0.59 13.00 8.00
N GLY A 232 -0.47 12.93 7.19
CA GLY A 232 -1.37 11.79 7.16
C GLY A 232 -0.90 10.63 6.30
N GLN A 233 -1.73 9.57 6.32
CA GLN A 233 -1.49 8.31 5.62
C GLN A 233 -2.59 8.00 4.59
N THR A 234 -3.83 8.45 4.79
CA THR A 234 -4.95 8.20 3.87
C THR A 234 -5.67 9.50 3.55
N THR A 235 -6.18 9.61 2.33
CA THR A 235 -6.94 10.80 1.89
C THR A 235 -8.19 11.02 2.74
N SER A 236 -8.78 9.96 3.30
CA SER A 236 -9.90 10.10 4.24
C SER A 236 -9.53 10.92 5.47
N GLN A 237 -8.27 10.87 5.93
CA GLN A 237 -7.82 11.71 7.06
C GLN A 237 -7.86 13.20 6.71
N ILE A 238 -7.56 13.60 5.46
CA ILE A 238 -7.68 15.00 5.03
C ILE A 238 -9.14 15.46 5.08
N VAL A 239 -10.07 14.57 4.68
CA VAL A 239 -11.51 14.87 4.66
C VAL A 239 -12.10 14.94 6.07
N ASP A 240 -11.72 13.99 6.93
CA ASP A 240 -12.27 13.86 8.28
C ASP A 240 -11.65 14.88 9.26
N PHE A 241 -10.40 15.30 9.03
CA PHE A 241 -9.62 16.20 9.90
C PHE A 241 -8.98 17.35 9.11
N PRO A 242 -9.79 18.19 8.40
CA PRO A 242 -9.28 19.19 7.45
C PRO A 242 -8.49 20.34 8.08
N ASN A 243 -8.57 20.47 9.42
CA ASN A 243 -7.92 21.56 10.16
C ASN A 243 -6.52 21.20 10.67
N CYS A 244 -6.10 19.93 10.58
CA CYS A 244 -4.79 19.51 11.06
C CYS A 244 -4.02 18.57 10.10
N VAL A 245 -4.68 17.92 9.13
CA VAL A 245 -4.01 17.00 8.21
C VAL A 245 -3.47 17.75 6.99
N SER A 246 -2.15 17.71 6.82
CA SER A 246 -1.45 18.45 5.75
C SER A 246 -1.37 17.69 4.42
N ALA A 247 -1.21 16.38 4.46
CA ALA A 247 -1.09 15.52 3.28
C ALA A 247 -1.41 14.07 3.63
N ALA A 248 -1.55 13.22 2.61
CA ALA A 248 -1.78 11.79 2.79
C ALA A 248 -1.28 10.97 1.58
N ALA A 249 -0.96 9.70 1.81
CA ALA A 249 -0.51 8.75 0.81
C ALA A 249 -1.33 7.45 0.89
N ASP A 250 -2.27 7.26 -0.02
CA ASP A 250 -3.06 6.04 -0.11
C ASP A 250 -2.32 4.94 -0.87
N TYR A 251 -2.57 3.68 -0.50
CA TYR A 251 -2.18 2.52 -1.30
C TYR A 251 -3.15 2.33 -2.48
N ASP A 252 -2.64 2.10 -3.69
CA ASP A 252 -3.44 1.57 -4.82
C ASP A 252 -2.93 0.19 -5.23
N TYR A 253 -3.45 -0.84 -4.57
CA TYR A 253 -3.09 -2.23 -4.86
C TYR A 253 -3.55 -2.71 -6.24
N SER A 254 -4.30 -1.90 -7.01
CA SER A 254 -4.58 -2.23 -8.41
C SER A 254 -3.30 -2.40 -9.22
N ALA A 255 -2.22 -1.69 -8.88
CA ALA A 255 -0.91 -1.84 -9.52
C ALA A 255 -0.35 -3.26 -9.38
N VAL A 256 -0.45 -3.85 -8.17
CA VAL A 256 -0.03 -5.24 -7.92
C VAL A 256 -0.92 -6.23 -8.68
N LEU A 257 -2.24 -6.06 -8.58
CA LEU A 257 -3.19 -6.97 -9.20
C LEU A 257 -3.07 -6.98 -10.73
N ILE A 258 -2.95 -5.81 -11.34
CA ILE A 258 -2.74 -5.69 -12.79
C ILE A 258 -1.45 -6.38 -13.23
N GLU A 259 -0.39 -6.24 -12.44
CA GLU A 259 0.89 -6.88 -12.74
C GLU A 259 0.82 -8.39 -12.57
N LEU A 260 0.13 -8.90 -11.54
CA LEU A 260 -0.15 -10.33 -11.36
C LEU A 260 -0.90 -10.92 -12.56
N ILE A 261 -2.00 -10.28 -12.98
CA ILE A 261 -2.79 -10.72 -14.13
C ILE A 261 -1.94 -10.75 -15.40
N LYS A 262 -1.13 -9.72 -15.66
CA LYS A 262 -0.23 -9.70 -16.84
C LYS A 262 0.78 -10.82 -16.82
N ARG A 263 1.44 -11.03 -15.69
CA ARG A 263 2.48 -12.07 -15.54
C ARG A 263 1.88 -13.47 -15.67
N THR A 264 0.72 -13.71 -15.08
CA THR A 264 0.00 -14.97 -15.21
C THR A 264 -0.41 -15.23 -16.67
N ALA A 265 -0.89 -14.20 -17.38
CA ALA A 265 -1.20 -14.30 -18.82
C ALA A 265 0.05 -14.56 -19.69
N GLU A 266 1.24 -14.18 -19.24
CA GLU A 266 2.53 -14.49 -19.86
C GLU A 266 3.03 -15.91 -19.50
N GLY A 267 2.28 -16.66 -18.69
CA GLY A 267 2.64 -18.03 -18.25
C GLY A 267 3.60 -18.06 -17.05
N LYS A 268 3.80 -16.96 -16.35
CA LYS A 268 4.56 -16.93 -15.09
C LYS A 268 3.66 -17.31 -13.93
N THR A 269 4.17 -18.09 -13.00
CA THR A 269 3.41 -18.58 -11.84
C THR A 269 3.89 -18.00 -10.52
N GLY A 270 5.10 -17.43 -10.45
CA GLY A 270 5.67 -16.91 -9.21
C GLY A 270 7.17 -16.62 -9.30
N ALA A 271 7.88 -16.82 -8.20
CA ALA A 271 9.32 -16.60 -8.03
C ALA A 271 9.77 -15.15 -8.34
N GLU A 272 8.87 -14.20 -8.22
CA GLU A 272 9.15 -12.77 -8.44
C GLU A 272 8.53 -11.93 -7.34
N ASN A 273 9.18 -10.80 -7.02
CA ASN A 273 8.62 -9.75 -6.16
C ASN A 273 8.03 -8.62 -7.01
N ILE A 274 6.85 -8.18 -6.64
CA ILE A 274 6.16 -7.02 -7.25
C ILE A 274 6.21 -5.87 -6.25
N PRO A 275 7.04 -4.85 -6.45
CA PRO A 275 7.04 -3.68 -5.58
C PRO A 275 5.77 -2.86 -5.81
N LEU A 276 5.23 -2.27 -4.73
CA LEU A 276 4.20 -1.24 -4.79
C LEU A 276 4.89 0.10 -4.51
N ASN A 277 4.97 0.98 -5.51
CA ASN A 277 5.68 2.26 -5.43
C ASN A 277 5.00 3.35 -6.27
N TYR A 278 5.51 4.59 -6.21
CA TYR A 278 4.96 5.69 -7.03
C TYR A 278 5.18 5.48 -8.53
N ASN A 279 6.28 4.86 -8.93
CA ASN A 279 6.60 4.65 -10.35
C ASN A 279 5.58 3.74 -11.06
N ASN A 280 5.02 2.76 -10.37
CA ASN A 280 3.99 1.88 -10.94
C ASN A 280 2.55 2.26 -10.57
N GLY A 281 2.35 3.41 -9.91
CA GLY A 281 1.04 3.89 -9.48
C GLY A 281 0.51 3.19 -8.22
N GLY A 282 1.38 2.53 -7.45
CA GLY A 282 1.02 1.82 -6.23
C GLY A 282 0.71 2.71 -5.04
N PHE A 283 1.03 4.01 -5.12
CA PHE A 283 0.64 5.01 -4.15
C PHE A 283 0.01 6.23 -4.85
N ILE A 284 -0.97 6.81 -4.17
CA ILE A 284 -1.61 8.08 -4.56
C ILE A 284 -1.30 9.08 -3.47
N TYR A 285 -0.66 10.20 -3.83
CA TYR A 285 -0.34 11.27 -2.88
C TYR A 285 -1.31 12.43 -3.03
N THR A 286 -1.88 12.88 -1.90
CA THR A 286 -2.85 13.98 -1.86
C THR A 286 -2.35 15.05 -0.89
N PHE A 287 -2.32 16.31 -1.34
CA PHE A 287 -2.01 17.47 -0.51
C PHE A 287 -3.29 18.12 0.01
N SER A 288 -3.25 18.64 1.22
CA SER A 288 -4.32 19.49 1.74
C SER A 288 -4.38 20.80 0.93
N GLU A 289 -5.59 21.28 0.70
CA GLU A 289 -5.81 22.61 0.10
C GLU A 289 -5.72 23.75 1.11
N ASN A 290 -5.55 23.43 2.41
CA ASN A 290 -5.35 24.41 3.46
C ASN A 290 -3.90 24.93 3.44
N ALA A 291 -3.70 26.17 3.00
CA ALA A 291 -2.39 26.80 2.88
C ALA A 291 -1.65 27.01 4.22
N GLU A 292 -2.35 26.99 5.35
CA GLU A 292 -1.72 27.04 6.68
C GLU A 292 -1.07 25.71 7.06
N LEU A 293 -1.63 24.59 6.58
CA LEU A 293 -1.09 23.23 6.79
C LEU A 293 -0.10 22.82 5.71
N MET A 294 -0.28 23.35 4.50
CA MET A 294 0.53 23.03 3.32
C MET A 294 0.92 24.30 2.58
N PRO A 295 1.92 25.05 3.06
CA PRO A 295 2.46 26.22 2.34
C PRO A 295 2.95 25.84 0.95
N GLU A 296 2.82 26.77 -0.02
CA GLU A 296 3.20 26.53 -1.42
C GLU A 296 4.64 26.07 -1.59
N GLU A 297 5.57 26.60 -0.80
CA GLU A 297 6.98 26.18 -0.84
C GLU A 297 7.14 24.72 -0.37
N THR A 298 6.45 24.33 0.69
CA THR A 298 6.42 22.95 1.18
C THR A 298 5.80 22.01 0.15
N LYS A 299 4.67 22.40 -0.44
CA LYS A 299 4.00 21.64 -1.50
C LYS A 299 4.91 21.45 -2.72
N ALA A 300 5.62 22.51 -3.14
CA ALA A 300 6.55 22.43 -4.26
C ALA A 300 7.73 21.48 -3.99
N ALA A 301 8.30 21.50 -2.78
CA ALA A 301 9.39 20.60 -2.40
C ALA A 301 8.92 19.13 -2.34
N ALA A 302 7.76 18.88 -1.73
CA ALA A 302 7.15 17.56 -1.65
C ALA A 302 6.78 17.02 -3.06
N GLN A 303 6.21 17.85 -3.92
CA GLN A 303 5.89 17.49 -5.30
C GLN A 303 7.14 17.16 -6.12
N ALA A 304 8.23 17.88 -5.96
CA ALA A 304 9.49 17.58 -6.65
C ALA A 304 10.04 16.20 -6.26
N ALA A 305 9.93 15.81 -4.97
CA ALA A 305 10.30 14.48 -4.51
C ALA A 305 9.38 13.40 -5.08
N LEU A 306 8.08 13.64 -5.11
CA LEU A 306 7.09 12.75 -5.72
C LEU A 306 7.38 12.53 -7.20
N ASP A 307 7.62 13.60 -7.96
CA ASP A 307 7.93 13.54 -9.39
C ASP A 307 9.21 12.73 -9.66
N ALA A 308 10.24 12.86 -8.79
CA ALA A 308 11.46 12.08 -8.88
C ALA A 308 11.21 10.58 -8.65
N MET A 309 10.36 10.21 -7.69
CA MET A 309 10.00 8.82 -7.41
C MET A 309 9.13 8.21 -8.52
N ILE A 310 8.23 9.00 -9.12
CA ILE A 310 7.46 8.57 -10.29
C ILE A 310 8.40 8.31 -11.48
N ALA A 311 9.43 9.13 -11.67
CA ALA A 311 10.38 9.00 -12.76
C ALA A 311 11.35 7.82 -12.58
N ALA A 312 11.73 7.50 -11.35
CA ALA A 312 12.71 6.45 -11.04
C ALA A 312 12.38 5.76 -9.71
N PRO A 313 12.09 4.44 -9.72
CA PRO A 313 11.75 3.70 -8.50
C PRO A 313 12.97 3.50 -7.59
N ASN A 314 12.71 3.22 -6.32
CA ASN A 314 13.72 2.82 -5.31
C ASN A 314 14.83 3.86 -5.07
N THR A 315 14.48 5.13 -5.07
CA THR A 315 15.45 6.23 -4.87
C THR A 315 15.78 6.49 -3.39
N VAL A 316 15.01 5.93 -2.44
CA VAL A 316 15.18 6.17 -1.01
C VAL A 316 15.98 5.05 -0.36
N ASP A 317 17.24 5.31 -0.02
CA ASP A 317 18.03 4.40 0.83
C ASP A 317 17.63 4.54 2.29
N PHE A 318 16.65 3.74 2.72
CA PHE A 318 16.15 3.72 4.10
C PHE A 318 16.92 2.76 5.01
N LYS A 319 17.66 1.80 4.45
CA LYS A 319 18.36 0.75 5.23
C LYS A 319 19.53 1.29 6.04
N SER A 320 20.08 2.44 5.62
CA SER A 320 21.16 3.13 6.33
C SER A 320 20.68 3.90 7.57
N ILE A 321 19.36 4.00 7.80
CA ILE A 321 18.79 4.78 8.88
C ILE A 321 18.59 3.91 10.12
N GLU A 322 19.32 4.26 11.18
CA GLU A 322 19.11 3.73 12.53
C GLU A 322 18.09 4.62 13.27
N LEU A 323 17.04 4.01 13.79
CA LEU A 323 16.03 4.71 14.60
C LEU A 323 16.54 4.84 16.06
N LYS A 324 16.30 6.01 16.66
CA LYS A 324 16.77 6.34 18.02
C LYS A 324 15.60 6.30 19.01
#